data_834da57a19d3faf91430674bd220f152
#
_entry.id   834da57a19d3faf91430674bd220f152
#
_cell.length_a   1.000
_cell.length_b   1.000
_cell.length_c   1.000
_cell.angle_alpha   90.00
_cell.angle_beta   90.00
_cell.angle_gamma   90.00
#
_symmetry.space_group_name_H-M   'P 1'
#
loop_
_entity.id
_entity.type
_entity.pdbx_description
1 polymer ?
#
loop_
_entity_poly.entity_id
_entity_poly.type
_entity_poly.pdbx_seq_one_letter_code
_entity_poly.pdbx_strand_id
1 'polypeptide(L)'
;DCPTPWPCFVVAVREEILNQNPEIITKILEVINSNTLNFKSLPNIIKKLAVRFHQKEEDLEKWLALTEWSQNQLSENVLNNVQNQLLELGIIDKKSTFAEIVKVV
;
A
#
# COMPACT_ATOMS: atom_id res chain seq x y z
N ASP A 1 5.64 -12.44 -11.90
CA ASP A 1 5.60 -11.82 -10.55
C ASP A 1 6.97 -11.25 -10.24
N CYS A 2 6.98 -10.05 -9.70
CA CYS A 2 8.20 -9.37 -9.25
C CYS A 2 8.04 -9.07 -7.76
N PRO A 3 8.39 -10.01 -6.87
CA PRO A 3 8.27 -9.79 -5.44
C PRO A 3 9.25 -8.71 -4.99
N THR A 4 8.75 -7.71 -4.29
CA THR A 4 9.58 -6.70 -3.64
C THR A 4 9.67 -7.00 -2.14
N PRO A 5 10.82 -6.76 -1.49
CA PRO A 5 10.97 -6.98 -0.06
C PRO A 5 10.33 -5.86 0.80
N TRP A 6 9.49 -5.04 0.21
CA TRP A 6 8.75 -3.95 0.84
C TRP A 6 7.33 -3.85 0.29
N PRO A 7 6.41 -3.10 0.93
CA PRO A 7 5.06 -2.85 0.41
C PRO A 7 5.09 -2.26 -1.00
N CYS A 8 4.32 -2.85 -1.91
CA CYS A 8 4.30 -2.43 -3.32
C CYS A 8 3.58 -1.09 -3.52
N PHE A 9 2.62 -0.79 -2.66
CA PHE A 9 1.77 0.40 -2.77
C PHE A 9 1.68 1.13 -1.45
N VAL A 10 1.68 2.44 -1.53
CA VAL A 10 1.45 3.35 -0.40
C VAL A 10 0.47 4.43 -0.81
N VAL A 11 -0.20 5.03 0.15
CA VAL A 11 -0.99 6.24 -0.09
C VAL A 11 -0.07 7.44 0.03
N ALA A 12 0.09 8.18 -1.06
CA ALA A 12 0.85 9.41 -1.11
C ALA A 12 -0.09 10.61 -1.29
N VAL A 13 0.16 11.66 -0.55
CA VAL A 13 -0.61 12.90 -0.60
C VAL A 13 0.34 14.10 -0.66
N ARG A 14 -0.02 15.12 -1.42
CA ARG A 14 0.75 16.37 -1.43
C ARG A 14 0.61 17.07 -0.07
N GLU A 15 1.71 17.58 0.45
CA GLU A 15 1.76 18.22 1.77
C GLU A 15 0.76 19.39 1.91
N GLU A 16 0.61 20.19 0.85
CA GLU A 16 -0.37 21.28 0.81
C GLU A 16 -1.80 20.80 1.04
N ILE A 17 -2.18 19.69 0.40
CA ILE A 17 -3.52 19.10 0.54
C ILE A 17 -3.70 18.54 1.94
N LEU A 18 -2.70 17.86 2.47
CA LEU A 18 -2.72 17.33 3.84
C LEU A 18 -2.91 18.43 4.88
N ASN A 19 -2.16 19.53 4.73
CA ASN A 19 -2.22 20.67 5.66
C ASN A 19 -3.55 21.43 5.59
N GLN A 20 -4.14 21.52 4.39
CA GLN A 20 -5.41 22.22 4.20
C GLN A 20 -6.63 21.38 4.56
N ASN A 21 -6.54 20.07 4.40
CA ASN A 21 -7.68 19.16 4.51
C ASN A 21 -7.35 17.85 5.26
N PRO A 22 -6.77 17.90 6.47
CA PRO A 22 -6.34 16.69 7.18
C PRO A 22 -7.50 15.73 7.46
N GLU A 23 -8.69 16.25 7.75
CA GLU A 23 -9.89 15.44 8.01
C GLU A 23 -10.35 14.63 6.78
N ILE A 24 -10.21 15.22 5.59
CA ILE A 24 -10.55 14.52 4.34
C ILE A 24 -9.58 13.36 4.10
N ILE A 25 -8.29 13.57 4.33
CA ILE A 25 -7.29 12.52 4.19
C ILE A 25 -7.55 11.39 5.18
N THR A 26 -7.85 11.72 6.45
CA THR A 26 -8.22 10.73 7.46
C THR A 26 -9.42 9.90 7.03
N LYS A 27 -10.48 10.52 6.53
CA LYS A 27 -11.66 9.81 6.03
C LYS A 27 -11.37 8.91 4.83
N ILE A 28 -10.52 9.36 3.91
CA ILE A 28 -10.10 8.55 2.77
C ILE A 28 -9.35 7.30 3.25
N LEU A 29 -8.43 7.46 4.19
CA LEU A 29 -7.70 6.33 4.78
C LEU A 29 -8.62 5.37 5.53
N GLU A 30 -9.61 5.86 6.28
CA GLU A 30 -10.61 5.02 6.94
C GLU A 30 -11.40 4.17 5.92
N VAL A 31 -11.81 4.77 4.80
CA VAL A 31 -12.51 4.04 3.73
C VAL A 31 -11.61 2.99 3.10
N ILE A 32 -10.36 3.33 2.77
CA ILE A 32 -9.40 2.38 2.20
C ILE A 32 -9.15 1.23 3.18
N ASN A 33 -8.87 1.54 4.44
CA ASN A 33 -8.54 0.56 5.46
C ASN A 33 -9.71 -0.38 5.76
N SER A 34 -10.92 0.15 5.89
CA SER A 34 -12.12 -0.68 6.14
C SER A 34 -12.42 -1.62 4.96
N ASN A 35 -12.24 -1.16 3.73
CA ASN A 35 -12.45 -2.00 2.56
C ASN A 35 -11.35 -3.06 2.40
N THR A 36 -10.09 -2.70 2.59
CA THR A 36 -8.98 -3.65 2.46
C THR A 36 -8.98 -4.69 3.57
N LEU A 37 -9.36 -4.32 4.79
CA LEU A 37 -9.49 -5.26 5.91
C LEU A 37 -10.49 -6.38 5.62
N ASN A 38 -11.60 -6.06 4.95
CA ASN A 38 -12.69 -6.98 4.71
C ASN A 38 -12.69 -7.58 3.30
N PHE A 39 -11.76 -7.18 2.44
CA PHE A 39 -11.80 -7.51 1.02
C PHE A 39 -11.82 -9.01 0.74
N LYS A 40 -10.96 -9.79 1.41
CA LYS A 40 -10.86 -11.25 1.21
C LYS A 40 -12.12 -12.00 1.64
N SER A 41 -12.91 -11.44 2.55
CA SER A 41 -14.12 -12.06 3.08
C SER A 41 -15.40 -11.65 2.32
N LEU A 42 -15.30 -10.83 1.29
CA LEU A 42 -16.45 -10.44 0.49
C LEU A 42 -17.07 -11.65 -0.24
N PRO A 43 -18.41 -11.78 -0.23
CA PRO A 43 -19.07 -12.89 -0.92
C PRO A 43 -18.71 -12.95 -2.41
N ASN A 44 -18.33 -14.14 -2.87
CA ASN A 44 -17.99 -14.40 -4.28
C ASN A 44 -16.87 -13.51 -4.84
N ILE A 45 -15.93 -13.04 -4.00
CA ILE A 45 -14.89 -12.11 -4.44
C ILE A 45 -14.03 -12.68 -5.56
N ILE A 46 -13.65 -13.96 -5.49
CA ILE A 46 -12.86 -14.62 -6.54
C ILE A 46 -13.59 -14.60 -7.87
N LYS A 47 -14.86 -14.99 -7.88
CA LYS A 47 -15.68 -15.01 -9.09
C LYS A 47 -15.86 -13.61 -9.68
N LYS A 48 -16.10 -12.61 -8.84
CA LYS A 48 -16.22 -11.20 -9.25
C LYS A 48 -14.93 -10.69 -9.88
N LEU A 49 -13.79 -10.99 -9.28
CA LEU A 49 -12.49 -10.63 -9.82
C LEU A 49 -12.16 -11.35 -11.12
N ALA A 50 -12.48 -12.65 -11.20
CA ALA A 50 -12.30 -13.45 -12.41
C ALA A 50 -13.02 -12.84 -13.61
N VAL A 51 -14.28 -12.47 -13.43
CA VAL A 51 -15.09 -11.82 -14.48
C VAL A 51 -14.52 -10.43 -14.83
N ARG A 52 -14.19 -9.62 -13.82
CA ARG A 52 -13.72 -8.24 -14.03
C ARG A 52 -12.38 -8.18 -14.76
N PHE A 53 -11.46 -9.07 -14.42
CA PHE A 53 -10.07 -9.05 -14.94
C PHE A 53 -9.82 -10.13 -16.00
N HIS A 54 -10.82 -10.87 -16.42
CA HIS A 54 -10.71 -11.95 -17.42
C HIS A 54 -9.62 -12.97 -17.05
N GLN A 55 -9.57 -13.34 -15.78
CA GLN A 55 -8.63 -14.30 -15.22
C GLN A 55 -9.34 -15.58 -14.76
N LYS A 56 -8.57 -16.65 -14.62
CA LYS A 56 -9.09 -17.89 -14.04
C LYS A 56 -9.28 -17.75 -12.53
N GLU A 57 -10.36 -18.32 -12.00
CA GLU A 57 -10.62 -18.31 -10.56
C GLU A 57 -9.47 -18.91 -9.75
N GLU A 58 -8.88 -20.01 -10.23
CA GLU A 58 -7.73 -20.68 -9.61
C GLU A 58 -6.50 -19.76 -9.44
N ASP A 59 -6.21 -18.95 -10.46
CA ASP A 59 -5.08 -18.00 -10.42
C ASP A 59 -5.36 -16.85 -9.45
N LEU A 60 -6.61 -16.41 -9.38
CA LEU A 60 -7.04 -15.38 -8.43
C LEU A 60 -7.05 -15.86 -6.99
N GLU A 61 -7.41 -17.11 -6.73
CA GLU A 61 -7.29 -17.71 -5.40
C GLU A 61 -5.85 -17.69 -4.92
N LYS A 62 -4.91 -18.10 -5.76
CA LYS A 62 -3.47 -18.07 -5.46
C LYS A 62 -2.97 -16.64 -5.23
N TRP A 63 -3.34 -15.72 -6.10
CA TRP A 63 -2.98 -14.31 -5.97
C TRP A 63 -3.53 -13.71 -4.66
N LEU A 64 -4.80 -13.94 -4.36
CA LEU A 64 -5.42 -13.39 -3.15
C LEU A 64 -4.84 -13.99 -1.87
N ALA A 65 -4.44 -15.27 -1.90
CA ALA A 65 -3.76 -15.91 -0.77
C ALA A 65 -2.39 -15.28 -0.46
N LEU A 66 -1.68 -14.79 -1.49
CA LEU A 66 -0.38 -14.14 -1.36
C LEU A 66 -0.47 -12.63 -1.10
N THR A 67 -1.63 -12.03 -1.33
CA THR A 67 -1.82 -10.58 -1.21
C THR A 67 -2.21 -10.21 0.21
N GLU A 68 -1.51 -9.24 0.77
CA GLU A 68 -1.80 -8.67 2.08
C GLU A 68 -1.95 -7.15 1.97
N TRP A 69 -2.92 -6.61 2.70
CA TRP A 69 -3.11 -5.17 2.86
C TRP A 69 -2.90 -4.80 4.32
N SER A 70 -1.93 -3.94 4.57
CA SER A 70 -1.73 -3.37 5.91
C SER A 70 -2.67 -2.17 6.10
N GLN A 71 -3.29 -2.08 7.26
CA GLN A 71 -4.02 -0.91 7.73
C GLN A 71 -3.13 -0.01 8.59
N ASN A 72 -1.88 -0.39 8.76
CA ASN A 72 -0.91 0.37 9.55
C ASN A 72 -0.16 1.38 8.67
N GLN A 73 0.31 2.42 9.30
CA GLN A 73 1.24 3.35 8.67
C GLN A 73 2.56 2.67 8.31
N LEU A 74 3.22 3.21 7.29
CA LEU A 74 4.58 2.81 6.93
C LEU A 74 5.50 2.98 8.14
N SER A 75 6.22 1.92 8.51
CA SER A 75 7.17 1.98 9.62
C SER A 75 8.51 2.57 9.19
N GLU A 76 9.23 3.15 10.17
CA GLU A 76 10.57 3.68 9.94
C GLU A 76 11.55 2.60 9.45
N ASN A 77 11.45 1.38 9.99
CA ASN A 77 12.30 0.26 9.54
C ASN A 77 12.07 -0.09 8.07
N VAL A 78 10.81 -0.14 7.63
CA VAL A 78 10.48 -0.39 6.22
C VAL A 78 11.01 0.72 5.34
N LEU A 79 10.80 1.98 5.71
CA LEU A 79 11.32 3.12 4.96
C LEU A 79 12.85 3.08 4.84
N ASN A 80 13.55 2.79 5.94
CA ASN A 80 15.01 2.67 5.93
C ASN A 80 15.50 1.54 5.03
N ASN A 81 14.84 0.38 5.04
CA ASN A 81 15.19 -0.74 4.16
C ASN A 81 15.02 -0.36 2.68
N VAL A 82 13.93 0.29 2.34
CA VAL A 82 13.68 0.77 0.96
C VAL A 82 14.77 1.75 0.55
N GLN A 83 15.06 2.75 1.37
CA GLN A 83 16.07 3.76 1.06
C GLN A 83 17.48 3.16 0.94
N ASN A 84 17.83 2.17 1.77
CA ASN A 84 19.12 1.47 1.66
C ASN A 84 19.26 0.80 0.31
N GLN A 85 18.24 0.07 -0.14
CA GLN A 85 18.28 -0.61 -1.44
C GLN A 85 18.29 0.37 -2.61
N LEU A 86 17.55 1.48 -2.51
CA LEU A 86 17.57 2.52 -3.54
C LEU A 86 18.93 3.22 -3.62
N LEU A 87 19.64 3.40 -2.50
CA LEU A 87 21.02 3.89 -2.47
C LEU A 87 21.98 2.91 -3.13
N GLU A 88 21.91 1.62 -2.78
CA GLU A 88 22.75 0.58 -3.37
C GLU A 88 22.57 0.49 -4.90
N LEU A 89 21.34 0.70 -5.37
CA LEU A 89 21.02 0.71 -6.80
C LEU A 89 21.36 2.04 -7.50
N GLY A 90 21.81 3.05 -6.75
CA GLY A 90 22.11 4.38 -7.30
C GLY A 90 20.90 5.16 -7.79
N ILE A 91 19.70 4.79 -7.32
CA ILE A 91 18.44 5.48 -7.68
C ILE A 91 18.27 6.77 -6.88
N ILE A 92 18.72 6.80 -5.65
CA ILE A 92 18.80 8.00 -4.81
C ILE A 92 20.23 8.26 -4.36
N ASP A 93 20.57 9.52 -4.12
CA ASP A 93 21.91 9.92 -3.68
C ASP A 93 22.02 10.02 -2.16
N LYS A 94 20.91 10.23 -1.49
CA LYS A 94 20.84 10.37 -0.03
C LYS A 94 19.50 9.88 0.52
N LYS A 95 19.49 9.54 1.81
CA LYS A 95 18.25 9.24 2.54
C LYS A 95 17.59 10.51 3.05
N SER A 96 16.27 10.46 3.15
CA SER A 96 15.46 11.41 3.91
C SER A 96 15.12 10.84 5.28
N THR A 97 14.84 11.71 6.24
CA THR A 97 14.35 11.29 7.54
C THR A 97 12.91 10.76 7.46
N PHE A 98 12.52 9.94 8.41
CA PHE A 98 11.15 9.42 8.46
C PHE A 98 10.11 10.56 8.49
N ALA A 99 10.34 11.57 9.31
CA ALA A 99 9.44 12.71 9.47
C ALA A 99 9.29 13.60 8.21
N GLU A 100 10.28 13.59 7.31
CA GLU A 100 10.20 14.30 6.03
C GLU A 100 9.26 13.60 5.06
N ILE A 101 9.20 12.27 5.10
CA ILE A 101 8.44 11.46 4.13
C ILE A 101 7.08 11.02 4.68
N VAL A 102 7.04 10.57 5.93
CA VAL A 102 5.83 9.99 6.53
C VAL A 102 5.19 10.98 7.49
N LYS A 103 3.94 11.29 7.22
CA LYS A 103 3.12 12.15 8.11
C LYS A 103 2.09 11.28 8.82
N VAL A 104 2.00 11.47 10.13
CA VAL A 104 0.98 10.82 10.96
C VAL A 104 -0.33 11.60 10.81
N VAL A 105 -1.38 10.91 10.46
CA VAL A 105 -2.72 11.47 10.32
C VAL A 105 -3.66 10.86 11.34
#